data_ab60212f908497cfae28827f059b8149
#
_entry.id   ab60212f908497cfae28827f059b8149
#
_cell.length_a   1.000
_cell.length_b   1.000
_cell.length_c   1.000
_cell.angle_alpha   90.00
_cell.angle_beta   90.00
_cell.angle_gamma   90.00
#
_symmetry.space_group_name_H-M   'P 1'
#
loop_
_entity.id
_entity.type
_entity.pdbx_description
1 polymer ?
#
loop_
_entity_poly.entity_id
_entity_poly.type
_entity_poly.pdbx_seq_one_letter_code
_entity_poly.pdbx_strand_id
1 'polypeptide(L)'
;MTENNKISQKSKGGEMEKNFGIEIVEAEIVDKKMKNVTDVTVAKKKKTNNNENIKYFYEDELQAIFEKSSDAERIIYRLLYETAGRVNEVLNLKFEDIYYDKRKKINIVKVRNLKQRNEKAAKEVLISDNLKNEIAEFQKEYKLSDDDYICRNYHFVKKTKKTKITRMTDRTLNRHLVRLIEEINNDSFNDINISKDKAHTHSFRHTRAVDMLNAGADLEFVRRMLGHKNIANTAIYLKYASSKFFEKTVE
;
A
#
# COMPACT_ATOMS: atom_id res chain seq x y z
N MET A 1 42.13 -5.93 51.56
CA MET A 1 42.83 -5.68 50.29
C MET A 1 41.85 -6.09 49.22
N THR A 2 41.13 -5.12 48.74
CA THR A 2 41.21 -4.47 47.42
C THR A 2 40.69 -5.37 46.31
N GLU A 3 39.79 -5.02 45.44
CA GLU A 3 39.46 -3.74 44.80
C GLU A 3 38.06 -3.81 44.13
N ASN A 4 37.38 -2.70 44.16
CA ASN A 4 36.16 -2.39 43.40
C ASN A 4 36.44 -2.38 41.90
N ASN A 5 35.56 -2.99 41.09
CA ASN A 5 35.40 -2.60 39.69
C ASN A 5 33.92 -2.32 39.38
N LYS A 6 33.59 -1.04 39.36
CA LYS A 6 32.36 -0.49 38.79
C LYS A 6 32.46 -0.59 37.28
N ILE A 7 31.59 -1.35 36.65
CA ILE A 7 31.34 -1.28 35.24
C ILE A 7 30.06 -0.47 35.03
N SER A 8 30.27 0.75 34.54
CA SER A 8 29.20 1.64 34.09
C SER A 8 28.54 1.08 32.85
N GLN A 9 27.25 0.77 32.96
CA GLN A 9 26.41 0.52 31.79
C GLN A 9 26.09 1.85 31.10
N LYS A 10 26.68 2.10 29.94
CA LYS A 10 26.24 3.11 28.99
C LYS A 10 25.05 2.53 28.20
N SER A 11 23.86 3.03 28.49
CA SER A 11 22.69 2.91 27.64
C SER A 11 22.96 3.58 26.28
N LYS A 12 23.15 2.79 25.25
CA LYS A 12 23.03 3.27 23.86
C LYS A 12 21.57 3.16 23.45
N GLY A 13 20.88 4.31 23.46
CA GLY A 13 19.65 4.50 22.72
C GLY A 13 19.95 4.38 21.24
N GLY A 14 19.57 3.27 20.62
CA GLY A 14 19.58 3.13 19.18
C GLY A 14 18.27 3.71 18.64
N GLU A 15 18.36 4.86 18.00
CA GLU A 15 17.32 5.37 17.12
C GLU A 15 17.06 4.32 16.03
N MET A 16 15.88 3.73 16.03
CA MET A 16 15.40 2.93 14.91
C MET A 16 15.01 3.89 13.79
N GLU A 17 15.96 4.20 12.90
CA GLU A 17 15.63 4.82 11.61
C GLU A 17 14.68 3.89 10.85
N LYS A 18 13.45 4.35 10.69
CA LYS A 18 12.42 3.69 9.87
C LYS A 18 12.78 3.89 8.41
N ASN A 19 13.57 3.00 7.84
CA ASN A 19 13.80 2.93 6.41
C ASN A 19 12.55 2.38 5.71
N PHE A 20 11.63 3.26 5.35
CA PHE A 20 10.71 3.01 4.25
C PHE A 20 11.53 3.06 2.96
N GLY A 21 11.94 1.86 2.46
CA GLY A 21 12.83 1.71 1.32
C GLY A 21 12.30 2.34 0.03
N ILE A 22 12.61 3.61 -0.13
CA ILE A 22 12.63 4.29 -1.42
C ILE A 22 14.04 4.85 -1.53
N GLU A 23 14.94 4.13 -2.20
CA GLU A 23 16.16 4.73 -2.71
C GLU A 23 15.78 5.81 -3.70
N ILE A 24 16.10 7.04 -3.32
CA ILE A 24 15.94 8.24 -4.15
C ILE A 24 16.99 8.14 -5.25
N VAL A 25 16.55 7.85 -6.46
CA VAL A 25 17.38 8.10 -7.65
C VAL A 25 17.44 9.62 -7.83
N GLU A 26 18.66 10.15 -7.78
CA GLU A 26 19.07 11.53 -7.71
C GLU A 26 18.19 12.54 -8.47
N ALA A 27 17.83 13.59 -7.75
CA ALA A 27 17.04 14.71 -8.21
C ALA A 27 17.95 15.76 -8.93
N GLU A 28 18.26 15.53 -10.19
CA GLU A 28 18.74 16.58 -11.08
C GLU A 28 17.90 16.57 -12.35
N ILE A 29 16.75 17.17 -12.37
CA ILE A 29 16.02 17.72 -13.54
C ILE A 29 14.64 18.26 -13.05
N VAL A 30 14.58 19.24 -12.19
CA VAL A 30 13.27 19.79 -11.77
C VAL A 30 13.07 21.26 -12.12
N ASP A 31 14.10 22.00 -12.55
CA ASP A 31 13.99 23.48 -12.54
C ASP A 31 13.60 24.15 -13.87
N LYS A 32 13.20 23.42 -14.92
CA LYS A 32 12.89 24.03 -16.24
C LYS A 32 11.48 23.80 -16.80
N LYS A 33 10.58 23.06 -16.13
CA LYS A 33 9.25 22.73 -16.70
C LYS A 33 8.03 23.29 -15.96
N MET A 34 8.19 24.02 -14.87
CA MET A 34 7.04 24.53 -14.08
C MET A 34 6.40 25.82 -14.61
N LYS A 35 6.92 26.47 -15.64
CA LYS A 35 6.36 27.75 -16.15
C LYS A 35 5.21 27.62 -17.16
N ASN A 36 4.82 26.41 -17.55
CA ASN A 36 3.83 26.22 -18.64
C ASN A 36 2.54 25.48 -18.23
N VAL A 37 2.17 25.47 -16.94
CA VAL A 37 0.95 24.75 -16.49
C VAL A 37 -0.26 25.68 -16.24
N THR A 38 -0.12 26.98 -16.44
CA THR A 38 -1.21 27.95 -16.17
C THR A 38 -2.20 28.18 -17.31
N ASP A 39 -1.96 27.66 -18.52
CA ASP A 39 -2.87 27.83 -19.66
C ASP A 39 -3.46 26.50 -20.14
N VAL A 40 -4.31 25.88 -19.33
CA VAL A 40 -5.23 24.84 -19.80
C VAL A 40 -6.61 25.46 -19.98
N THR A 41 -6.93 25.75 -21.23
CA THR A 41 -8.24 26.17 -21.71
C THR A 41 -9.36 25.31 -21.11
N VAL A 42 -10.29 25.97 -20.41
CA VAL A 42 -11.45 25.36 -19.76
C VAL A 42 -12.41 24.83 -20.81
N ALA A 43 -12.32 23.56 -21.16
CA ALA A 43 -13.38 22.87 -21.88
C ALA A 43 -14.62 22.75 -20.98
N LYS A 44 -15.80 23.16 -21.46
CA LYS A 44 -17.07 23.18 -20.73
C LYS A 44 -17.36 21.84 -20.05
N LYS A 45 -17.21 21.79 -18.73
CA LYS A 45 -17.53 20.65 -17.88
C LYS A 45 -19.04 20.47 -17.76
N LYS A 46 -19.52 19.26 -18.05
CA LYS A 46 -20.70 18.71 -17.37
C LYS A 46 -20.43 18.81 -15.87
N LYS A 47 -21.32 19.48 -15.13
CA LYS A 47 -21.27 19.56 -13.66
C LYS A 47 -21.41 18.14 -13.10
N THR A 48 -20.32 17.48 -12.79
CA THR A 48 -20.28 16.44 -11.77
C THR A 48 -19.90 17.14 -10.47
N ASN A 49 -20.85 17.24 -9.55
CA ASN A 49 -20.60 17.69 -8.18
C ASN A 49 -19.76 16.61 -7.47
N ASN A 50 -18.47 16.58 -7.72
CA ASN A 50 -17.54 15.70 -7.02
C ASN A 50 -16.64 16.54 -6.11
N ASN A 51 -17.24 17.03 -5.00
CA ASN A 51 -16.50 17.25 -3.77
C ASN A 51 -16.22 15.86 -3.12
N GLU A 52 -15.61 14.95 -3.87
CA GLU A 52 -15.15 13.70 -3.32
C GLU A 52 -13.89 13.98 -2.51
N ASN A 53 -14.07 14.12 -1.20
CA ASN A 53 -12.98 13.99 -0.27
C ASN A 53 -12.41 12.59 -0.43
N ILE A 54 -11.18 12.49 -0.94
CA ILE A 54 -10.47 11.23 -1.02
C ILE A 54 -10.29 10.69 0.39
N LYS A 55 -10.67 9.43 0.58
CA LYS A 55 -10.53 8.73 1.85
C LYS A 55 -9.21 7.96 1.84
N TYR A 56 -8.26 8.38 2.69
CA TYR A 56 -6.96 7.75 2.85
C TYR A 56 -6.63 7.62 4.34
N PHE A 57 -5.75 6.70 4.67
CA PHE A 57 -5.28 6.48 6.04
C PHE A 57 -4.09 7.38 6.34
N TYR A 58 -4.03 7.91 7.55
CA TYR A 58 -2.82 8.49 8.10
C TYR A 58 -1.81 7.40 8.46
N GLU A 59 -0.56 7.76 8.71
CA GLU A 59 0.52 6.79 8.97
C GLU A 59 0.22 5.93 10.20
N ASP A 60 -0.23 6.53 11.28
CA ASP A 60 -0.64 5.87 12.52
C ASP A 60 -1.84 4.94 12.32
N GLU A 61 -2.86 5.38 11.58
CA GLU A 61 -4.03 4.57 11.22
C GLU A 61 -3.63 3.34 10.39
N LEU A 62 -2.75 3.54 9.39
CA LEU A 62 -2.26 2.47 8.53
C LEU A 62 -1.45 1.44 9.31
N GLN A 63 -0.58 1.91 10.21
CA GLN A 63 0.21 1.06 11.10
C GLN A 63 -0.68 0.23 12.02
N ALA A 64 -1.68 0.85 12.66
CA ALA A 64 -2.64 0.16 13.51
C ALA A 64 -3.41 -0.95 12.76
N ILE A 65 -3.81 -0.68 11.50
CA ILE A 65 -4.44 -1.68 10.64
C ILE A 65 -3.50 -2.87 10.43
N PHE A 66 -2.22 -2.63 10.11
CA PHE A 66 -1.27 -3.71 9.87
C PHE A 66 -0.97 -4.51 11.14
N GLU A 67 -0.80 -3.85 12.28
CA GLU A 67 -0.49 -4.52 13.56
C GLU A 67 -1.66 -5.35 14.10
N LYS A 68 -2.89 -4.87 13.96
CA LYS A 68 -4.07 -5.56 14.47
C LYS A 68 -4.59 -6.66 13.54
N SER A 69 -4.17 -6.65 12.27
CA SER A 69 -4.58 -7.64 11.26
C SER A 69 -4.02 -9.03 11.55
N SER A 70 -4.78 -10.06 11.19
CA SER A 70 -4.22 -11.41 11.04
C SER A 70 -3.16 -11.44 9.92
N ASP A 71 -2.23 -12.41 9.96
CA ASP A 71 -1.15 -12.52 8.96
C ASP A 71 -1.66 -12.51 7.53
N ALA A 72 -2.74 -13.28 7.27
CA ALA A 72 -3.34 -13.32 5.94
C ALA A 72 -3.92 -11.96 5.51
N GLU A 73 -4.60 -11.25 6.41
CA GLU A 73 -5.20 -9.94 6.14
C GLU A 73 -4.10 -8.86 5.98
N ARG A 74 -3.08 -8.90 6.84
CA ARG A 74 -1.94 -7.98 6.79
C ARG A 74 -1.22 -8.06 5.45
N ILE A 75 -0.92 -9.25 4.96
CA ILE A 75 -0.33 -9.47 3.64
C ILE A 75 -1.20 -8.85 2.55
N ILE A 76 -2.52 -9.05 2.59
CA ILE A 76 -3.43 -8.50 1.58
C ILE A 76 -3.47 -6.98 1.64
N TYR A 77 -3.56 -6.39 2.83
CA TYR A 77 -3.60 -4.94 3.00
C TYR A 77 -2.27 -4.29 2.59
N ARG A 78 -1.15 -4.92 2.92
CA ARG A 78 0.18 -4.46 2.47
C ARG A 78 0.33 -4.57 0.96
N LEU A 79 -0.13 -5.65 0.33
CA LEU A 79 -0.15 -5.76 -1.13
C LEU A 79 -0.99 -4.67 -1.79
N LEU A 80 -2.18 -4.36 -1.24
CA LEU A 80 -3.02 -3.25 -1.73
C LEU A 80 -2.30 -1.91 -1.63
N TYR A 81 -1.62 -1.66 -0.51
CA TYR A 81 -0.89 -0.44 -0.27
C TYR A 81 0.36 -0.34 -1.14
N GLU A 82 1.28 -1.31 -1.05
CA GLU A 82 2.59 -1.23 -1.72
C GLU A 82 2.47 -1.24 -3.25
N THR A 83 1.53 -2.02 -3.80
CA THR A 83 1.31 -2.06 -5.25
C THR A 83 0.44 -0.93 -5.76
N ALA A 84 -0.27 -0.22 -4.89
CA ALA A 84 -1.37 0.67 -5.25
C ALA A 84 -2.36 0.02 -6.24
N GLY A 85 -2.48 -1.31 -6.17
CA GLY A 85 -3.28 -2.12 -7.07
C GLY A 85 -4.79 -1.91 -6.87
N ARG A 86 -5.57 -2.20 -7.91
CA ARG A 86 -7.02 -2.31 -7.70
C ARG A 86 -7.32 -3.59 -6.93
N VAL A 87 -8.30 -3.56 -6.05
CA VAL A 87 -8.64 -4.70 -5.20
C VAL A 87 -8.74 -6.02 -5.97
N ASN A 88 -9.44 -6.02 -7.10
CA ASN A 88 -9.56 -7.25 -7.89
C ASN A 88 -8.24 -7.68 -8.56
N GLU A 89 -7.34 -6.78 -8.84
CA GLU A 89 -6.00 -7.11 -9.34
C GLU A 89 -5.19 -7.82 -8.25
N VAL A 90 -5.22 -7.30 -7.02
CA VAL A 90 -4.53 -7.89 -5.86
C VAL A 90 -5.16 -9.22 -5.45
N LEU A 91 -6.49 -9.31 -5.42
CA LEU A 91 -7.21 -10.55 -5.06
C LEU A 91 -6.98 -11.71 -6.05
N ASN A 92 -6.47 -11.43 -7.25
CA ASN A 92 -6.11 -12.46 -8.23
C ASN A 92 -4.63 -12.85 -8.20
N LEU A 93 -3.82 -12.28 -7.30
CA LEU A 93 -2.42 -12.64 -7.17
C LEU A 93 -2.25 -14.06 -6.63
N LYS A 94 -1.34 -14.78 -7.25
CA LYS A 94 -0.84 -16.08 -6.82
C LYS A 94 0.57 -15.94 -6.28
N PHE A 95 1.08 -16.93 -5.57
CA PHE A 95 2.45 -16.90 -5.06
C PHE A 95 3.47 -16.84 -6.21
N GLU A 96 3.21 -17.49 -7.35
CA GLU A 96 4.03 -17.42 -8.56
C GLU A 96 4.17 -16.00 -9.17
N ASP A 97 3.25 -15.09 -8.85
CA ASP A 97 3.30 -13.72 -9.34
C ASP A 97 4.32 -12.86 -8.57
N ILE A 98 4.92 -13.41 -7.49
CA ILE A 98 5.92 -12.72 -6.65
C ILE A 98 7.28 -13.36 -6.85
N TYR A 99 8.24 -12.58 -7.32
CA TYR A 99 9.58 -13.09 -7.61
C TYR A 99 10.67 -12.05 -7.33
N TYR A 100 11.89 -12.54 -7.20
CA TYR A 100 13.09 -11.73 -7.06
C TYR A 100 13.79 -11.59 -8.41
N ASP A 101 13.93 -10.37 -8.91
CA ASP A 101 14.72 -10.07 -10.09
C ASP A 101 16.21 -10.00 -9.70
N LYS A 102 16.96 -11.05 -10.03
CA LYS A 102 18.39 -11.15 -9.69
C LYS A 102 19.25 -10.08 -10.36
N ARG A 103 18.84 -9.56 -11.53
CA ARG A 103 19.61 -8.54 -12.27
C ARG A 103 19.44 -7.17 -11.63
N LYS A 104 18.21 -6.83 -11.28
CA LYS A 104 17.85 -5.54 -10.64
C LYS A 104 18.03 -5.57 -9.13
N LYS A 105 18.18 -6.75 -8.52
CA LYS A 105 18.24 -6.98 -7.07
C LYS A 105 17.01 -6.44 -6.33
N ILE A 106 15.82 -6.67 -6.86
CA ILE A 106 14.56 -6.14 -6.34
C ILE A 106 13.48 -7.23 -6.30
N ASN A 107 12.53 -7.08 -5.38
CA ASN A 107 11.34 -7.93 -5.33
C ASN A 107 10.22 -7.33 -6.17
N ILE A 108 9.58 -8.14 -6.98
CA ILE A 108 8.57 -7.73 -7.95
C ILE A 108 7.30 -8.54 -7.74
N VAL A 109 6.16 -7.85 -7.84
CA VAL A 109 4.84 -8.44 -8.02
C VAL A 109 4.35 -8.17 -9.44
N LYS A 110 3.97 -9.22 -10.14
CA LYS A 110 3.36 -9.14 -11.48
C LYS A 110 1.85 -8.99 -11.35
N VAL A 111 1.36 -7.77 -11.45
CA VAL A 111 -0.07 -7.45 -11.34
C VAL A 111 -0.72 -7.50 -12.72
N ARG A 112 -1.66 -8.43 -12.93
CA ARG A 112 -2.37 -8.59 -14.20
C ARG A 112 -3.52 -7.60 -14.32
N ASN A 113 -3.59 -6.85 -15.43
CA ASN A 113 -4.69 -5.92 -15.67
C ASN A 113 -5.94 -6.66 -16.17
N LEU A 114 -6.92 -6.86 -15.28
CA LEU A 114 -8.14 -7.61 -15.56
C LEU A 114 -9.09 -6.96 -16.59
N LYS A 115 -8.88 -5.68 -16.91
CA LYS A 115 -9.70 -4.96 -17.91
C LYS A 115 -9.21 -5.14 -19.35
N GLN A 116 -8.00 -5.64 -19.52
CA GLN A 116 -7.43 -5.88 -20.85
C GLN A 116 -7.33 -7.39 -21.08
N ARG A 117 -8.04 -7.91 -22.09
CA ARG A 117 -8.06 -9.34 -22.42
C ARG A 117 -6.71 -9.90 -22.92
N ASN A 118 -5.71 -9.03 -23.15
CA ASN A 118 -4.40 -9.42 -23.61
C ASN A 118 -3.49 -9.67 -22.40
N GLU A 119 -2.95 -10.87 -22.26
CA GLU A 119 -1.98 -11.30 -21.23
C GLU A 119 -0.72 -10.41 -21.17
N LYS A 120 -0.40 -9.65 -22.22
CA LYS A 120 0.74 -8.74 -22.29
C LYS A 120 0.62 -7.49 -21.43
N ALA A 121 -0.52 -7.24 -20.80
CA ALA A 121 -0.76 -6.03 -20.01
C ALA A 121 -0.55 -6.24 -18.49
N ALA A 122 0.38 -7.09 -18.10
CA ALA A 122 0.80 -7.23 -16.72
C ALA A 122 1.74 -6.06 -16.35
N LYS A 123 1.50 -5.47 -15.18
CA LYS A 123 2.33 -4.43 -14.60
C LYS A 123 3.24 -5.06 -13.55
N GLU A 124 4.53 -4.81 -13.65
CA GLU A 124 5.50 -5.15 -12.62
C GLU A 124 5.59 -4.02 -11.61
N VAL A 125 5.44 -4.35 -10.34
CA VAL A 125 5.48 -3.40 -9.23
C VAL A 125 6.49 -3.89 -8.21
N LEU A 126 7.31 -2.98 -7.72
CA LEU A 126 8.22 -3.21 -6.60
C LEU A 126 7.45 -3.41 -5.31
N ILE A 127 7.90 -4.37 -4.51
CA ILE A 127 7.48 -4.54 -3.12
C ILE A 127 8.70 -4.58 -2.20
N SER A 128 8.46 -4.26 -0.93
CA SER A 128 9.50 -4.29 0.09
C SER A 128 9.99 -5.71 0.38
N ASP A 129 11.24 -5.82 0.84
CA ASP A 129 11.82 -7.10 1.28
C ASP A 129 11.00 -7.70 2.44
N ASN A 130 10.53 -6.84 3.35
CA ASN A 130 9.71 -7.25 4.49
C ASN A 130 8.42 -7.94 4.03
N LEU A 131 7.68 -7.33 3.09
CA LEU A 131 6.44 -7.93 2.56
C LEU A 131 6.73 -9.24 1.83
N LYS A 132 7.79 -9.29 1.03
CA LYS A 132 8.18 -10.51 0.32
C LYS A 132 8.54 -11.64 1.28
N ASN A 133 9.27 -11.35 2.35
CA ASN A 133 9.63 -12.34 3.36
C ASN A 133 8.39 -12.82 4.13
N GLU A 134 7.51 -11.92 4.54
CA GLU A 134 6.23 -12.24 5.19
C GLU A 134 5.37 -13.17 4.34
N ILE A 135 5.28 -12.91 3.03
CA ILE A 135 4.56 -13.78 2.08
C ILE A 135 5.22 -15.15 1.97
N ALA A 136 6.55 -15.23 1.92
CA ALA A 136 7.27 -16.49 1.82
C ALA A 136 7.14 -17.34 3.09
N GLU A 137 7.19 -16.72 4.26
CA GLU A 137 6.96 -17.37 5.55
C GLU A 137 5.53 -17.91 5.65
N PHE A 138 4.55 -17.11 5.28
CA PHE A 138 3.14 -17.50 5.23
C PHE A 138 2.94 -18.68 4.26
N GLN A 139 3.51 -18.63 3.06
CA GLN A 139 3.44 -19.71 2.09
C GLN A 139 4.00 -21.02 2.65
N LYS A 140 5.15 -20.95 3.33
CA LYS A 140 5.83 -22.11 3.95
C LYS A 140 5.03 -22.68 5.11
N GLU A 141 4.54 -21.83 6.02
CA GLU A 141 3.79 -22.23 7.21
C GLU A 141 2.51 -23.00 6.84
N TYR A 142 1.78 -22.49 5.87
CA TYR A 142 0.51 -23.08 5.42
C TYR A 142 0.68 -24.12 4.30
N LYS A 143 1.93 -24.45 3.93
CA LYS A 143 2.30 -25.45 2.89
C LYS A 143 1.57 -25.21 1.56
N LEU A 144 1.63 -23.97 1.07
CA LEU A 144 0.91 -23.52 -0.10
C LEU A 144 1.75 -23.67 -1.37
N SER A 145 1.10 -24.00 -2.48
CA SER A 145 1.76 -24.09 -3.80
C SER A 145 1.88 -22.71 -4.46
N ASP A 146 2.79 -22.60 -5.42
CA ASP A 146 2.96 -21.35 -6.18
C ASP A 146 1.71 -20.96 -6.96
N ASP A 147 0.90 -21.94 -7.38
CA ASP A 147 -0.36 -21.74 -8.11
C ASP A 147 -1.55 -21.33 -7.21
N ASP A 148 -1.38 -21.40 -5.91
CA ASP A 148 -2.41 -20.98 -4.96
C ASP A 148 -2.59 -19.45 -4.96
N TYR A 149 -3.83 -19.00 -4.74
CA TYR A 149 -4.09 -17.58 -4.51
C TYR A 149 -3.54 -17.14 -3.16
N ILE A 150 -2.91 -15.97 -3.08
CA ILE A 150 -2.49 -15.34 -1.82
C ILE A 150 -3.73 -14.96 -1.01
N CYS A 151 -4.71 -14.33 -1.66
CA CYS A 151 -5.95 -13.84 -1.06
C CYS A 151 -7.02 -14.93 -1.07
N ARG A 152 -7.08 -15.74 0.00
CA ARG A 152 -7.97 -16.90 0.10
C ARG A 152 -9.06 -16.74 1.11
N ASN A 153 -10.17 -17.41 0.84
CA ASN A 153 -11.29 -17.57 1.76
C ASN A 153 -11.60 -19.05 1.96
N TYR A 154 -11.89 -19.43 3.18
CA TYR A 154 -12.19 -20.80 3.58
C TYR A 154 -13.68 -20.94 3.85
N HIS A 155 -14.36 -21.78 3.08
CA HIS A 155 -15.77 -22.06 3.24
C HIS A 155 -15.98 -23.51 3.67
N PHE A 156 -16.55 -23.70 4.85
CA PHE A 156 -17.00 -25.02 5.24
C PHE A 156 -18.33 -25.39 4.53
N VAL A 157 -18.27 -26.41 3.70
CA VAL A 157 -19.43 -26.91 2.95
C VAL A 157 -20.12 -27.99 3.78
N LYS A 158 -21.21 -27.63 4.48
CA LYS A 158 -21.99 -28.54 5.36
C LYS A 158 -22.37 -29.86 4.68
N LYS A 159 -22.76 -29.82 3.39
CA LYS A 159 -23.18 -31.01 2.61
C LYS A 159 -22.06 -32.03 2.45
N THR A 160 -20.86 -31.63 2.25
CA THR A 160 -19.70 -32.51 2.00
C THR A 160 -18.78 -32.66 3.21
N LYS A 161 -19.06 -31.94 4.30
CA LYS A 161 -18.17 -31.82 5.51
C LYS A 161 -16.72 -31.49 5.18
N LYS A 162 -16.49 -30.80 4.04
CA LYS A 162 -15.16 -30.39 3.57
C LYS A 162 -15.02 -28.88 3.56
N THR A 163 -13.81 -28.39 3.82
CA THR A 163 -13.47 -26.98 3.63
C THR A 163 -13.14 -26.77 2.15
N LYS A 164 -13.87 -25.85 1.52
CA LYS A 164 -13.57 -25.38 0.17
C LYS A 164 -12.76 -24.10 0.26
N ILE A 165 -11.61 -24.09 -0.39
CA ILE A 165 -10.78 -22.88 -0.52
C ILE A 165 -11.19 -22.17 -1.79
N THR A 166 -11.46 -20.89 -1.70
CA THR A 166 -11.81 -20.03 -2.83
C THR A 166 -11.03 -18.72 -2.75
N ARG A 167 -10.89 -18.06 -3.88
CA ARG A 167 -10.38 -16.70 -3.91
C ARG A 167 -11.28 -15.78 -3.08
N MET A 168 -10.69 -14.90 -2.28
CA MET A 168 -11.44 -13.89 -1.54
C MET A 168 -12.12 -12.90 -2.47
N THR A 169 -13.28 -12.37 -2.07
CA THR A 169 -14.01 -11.35 -2.82
C THR A 169 -13.78 -9.97 -2.20
N ASP A 170 -13.89 -8.92 -3.01
CA ASP A 170 -13.82 -7.53 -2.54
C ASP A 170 -14.82 -7.26 -1.41
N ARG A 171 -16.06 -7.72 -1.55
CA ARG A 171 -17.08 -7.60 -0.50
C ARG A 171 -16.66 -8.24 0.82
N THR A 172 -16.01 -9.41 0.76
CA THR A 172 -15.54 -10.11 1.96
C THR A 172 -14.42 -9.32 2.61
N LEU A 173 -13.45 -8.88 1.82
CA LEU A 173 -12.30 -8.10 2.32
C LEU A 173 -12.72 -6.77 2.93
N ASN A 174 -13.65 -6.04 2.29
CA ASN A 174 -14.18 -4.79 2.85
C ASN A 174 -14.90 -5.03 4.19
N ARG A 175 -15.67 -6.12 4.32
CA ARG A 175 -16.33 -6.47 5.59
C ARG A 175 -15.31 -6.80 6.69
N HIS A 176 -14.22 -7.46 6.35
CA HIS A 176 -13.12 -7.72 7.30
C HIS A 176 -12.46 -6.41 7.75
N LEU A 177 -12.19 -5.51 6.80
CA LEU A 177 -11.60 -4.21 7.10
C LEU A 177 -12.49 -3.34 8.01
N VAL A 178 -13.81 -3.32 7.74
CA VAL A 178 -14.77 -2.61 8.60
C VAL A 178 -14.72 -3.14 10.03
N ARG A 179 -14.78 -4.47 10.21
CA ARG A 179 -14.70 -5.09 11.53
C ARG A 179 -13.38 -4.79 12.23
N LEU A 180 -12.26 -4.89 11.51
CA LEU A 180 -10.94 -4.59 12.05
C LEU A 180 -10.85 -3.12 12.52
N ILE A 181 -11.35 -2.17 11.75
CA ILE A 181 -11.40 -0.76 12.14
C ILE A 181 -12.29 -0.55 13.37
N GLU A 182 -13.41 -1.25 13.48
CA GLU A 182 -14.24 -1.21 14.68
C GLU A 182 -13.51 -1.78 15.90
N GLU A 183 -12.73 -2.84 15.75
CA GLU A 183 -11.88 -3.41 16.81
C GLU A 183 -10.76 -2.44 17.23
N ILE A 184 -10.12 -1.74 16.29
CA ILE A 184 -9.10 -0.71 16.57
C ILE A 184 -9.73 0.46 17.34
N ASN A 185 -10.85 0.99 16.87
CA ASN A 185 -11.52 2.13 17.48
C ASN A 185 -12.09 1.83 18.88
N ASN A 186 -12.38 0.57 19.19
CA ASN A 186 -12.87 0.14 20.49
C ASN A 186 -11.75 -0.27 21.46
N ASP A 187 -10.49 -0.24 21.02
CA ASP A 187 -9.34 -0.58 21.85
C ASP A 187 -8.97 0.59 22.74
N SER A 188 -9.29 0.50 24.02
CA SER A 188 -9.04 1.54 25.03
C SER A 188 -7.55 1.78 25.33
N PHE A 189 -6.65 0.97 24.79
CA PHE A 189 -5.20 1.13 24.97
C PHE A 189 -4.53 1.96 23.90
N ASN A 190 -5.27 2.38 22.87
CA ASN A 190 -4.75 3.27 21.83
C ASN A 190 -5.67 4.48 21.64
N ASP A 191 -5.10 5.61 21.22
CA ASP A 191 -5.82 6.85 20.92
C ASP A 191 -6.22 6.98 19.45
N ILE A 192 -6.11 5.87 18.68
CA ILE A 192 -6.37 5.88 17.24
C ILE A 192 -7.87 5.72 17.00
N ASN A 193 -8.44 6.66 16.24
CA ASN A 193 -9.84 6.63 15.84
C ASN A 193 -9.97 6.78 14.34
N ILE A 194 -10.12 5.65 13.65
CA ILE A 194 -10.24 5.61 12.19
C ILE A 194 -11.68 5.85 11.77
N SER A 195 -11.90 6.90 10.97
CA SER A 195 -13.23 7.21 10.46
C SER A 195 -13.81 6.06 9.59
N LYS A 196 -15.07 5.67 9.84
CA LYS A 196 -15.73 4.56 9.13
C LYS A 196 -15.81 4.77 7.62
N ASP A 197 -15.80 6.00 7.14
CA ASP A 197 -15.81 6.31 5.71
C ASP A 197 -14.48 6.01 5.00
N LYS A 198 -13.39 5.77 5.76
CA LYS A 198 -12.12 5.26 5.26
C LYS A 198 -12.09 3.73 5.10
N ALA A 199 -13.07 3.02 5.65
CA ALA A 199 -13.12 1.55 5.71
C ALA A 199 -13.42 0.89 4.35
N HIS A 200 -12.64 1.23 3.34
CA HIS A 200 -12.71 0.67 1.99
C HIS A 200 -11.34 0.25 1.49
N THR A 201 -11.26 -0.89 0.82
CA THR A 201 -10.02 -1.39 0.22
C THR A 201 -9.35 -0.38 -0.72
N HIS A 202 -10.13 0.51 -1.33
CA HIS A 202 -9.62 1.57 -2.20
C HIS A 202 -8.83 2.65 -1.45
N SER A 203 -9.07 2.79 -0.13
CA SER A 203 -8.34 3.74 0.72
C SER A 203 -6.84 3.44 0.78
N PHE A 204 -6.42 2.17 0.76
CA PHE A 204 -4.99 1.80 0.68
C PHE A 204 -4.30 2.36 -0.57
N ARG A 205 -5.00 2.30 -1.71
CA ARG A 205 -4.49 2.85 -2.97
C ARG A 205 -4.41 4.38 -2.92
N HIS A 206 -5.40 5.03 -2.31
CA HIS A 206 -5.39 6.48 -2.10
C HIS A 206 -4.25 6.89 -1.17
N THR A 207 -4.07 6.16 -0.06
CA THR A 207 -2.96 6.36 0.87
C THR A 207 -1.62 6.28 0.15
N ARG A 208 -1.38 5.21 -0.62
CA ARG A 208 -0.13 5.06 -1.36
C ARG A 208 0.12 6.19 -2.36
N ALA A 209 -0.94 6.66 -3.04
CA ALA A 209 -0.82 7.78 -3.98
C ALA A 209 -0.41 9.08 -3.28
N VAL A 210 -1.01 9.37 -2.12
CA VAL A 210 -0.67 10.53 -1.28
C VAL A 210 0.75 10.42 -0.76
N ASP A 211 1.14 9.25 -0.25
CA ASP A 211 2.48 9.02 0.31
C ASP A 211 3.59 9.14 -0.73
N MET A 212 3.37 8.63 -1.95
CA MET A 212 4.33 8.82 -3.04
C MET A 212 4.53 10.30 -3.38
N LEU A 213 3.47 11.09 -3.41
CA LEU A 213 3.57 12.54 -3.66
C LEU A 213 4.24 13.25 -2.48
N ASN A 214 3.93 12.87 -1.24
CA ASN A 214 4.61 13.39 -0.05
C ASN A 214 6.11 13.06 -0.02
N ALA A 215 6.48 11.90 -0.58
CA ALA A 215 7.88 11.52 -0.75
C ALA A 215 8.57 12.23 -1.94
N GLY A 216 7.88 13.13 -2.66
CA GLY A 216 8.42 13.88 -3.78
C GLY A 216 8.36 13.18 -5.13
N ALA A 217 7.58 12.09 -5.25
CA ALA A 217 7.43 11.43 -6.55
C ALA A 217 6.71 12.33 -7.56
N ASP A 218 7.18 12.32 -8.81
CA ASP A 218 6.53 13.03 -9.91
C ASP A 218 5.09 12.53 -10.14
N LEU A 219 4.20 13.45 -10.44
CA LEU A 219 2.78 13.17 -10.71
C LEU A 219 2.59 12.16 -11.87
N GLU A 220 3.44 12.23 -12.90
CA GLU A 220 3.41 11.29 -14.02
C GLU A 220 3.85 9.88 -13.60
N PHE A 221 4.84 9.77 -12.70
CA PHE A 221 5.23 8.52 -12.09
C PHE A 221 4.06 7.90 -11.31
N VAL A 222 3.40 8.70 -10.44
CA VAL A 222 2.22 8.25 -9.68
C VAL A 222 1.08 7.86 -10.61
N ARG A 223 0.84 8.62 -11.69
CA ARG A 223 -0.16 8.28 -12.71
C ARG A 223 0.09 6.89 -13.32
N ARG A 224 1.34 6.61 -13.70
CA ARG A 224 1.74 5.31 -14.27
C ARG A 224 1.61 4.19 -13.25
N MET A 225 2.05 4.43 -12.02
CA MET A 225 1.90 3.49 -10.91
C MET A 225 0.44 3.11 -10.68
N LEU A 226 -0.45 4.09 -10.67
CA LEU A 226 -1.89 3.86 -10.53
C LEU A 226 -2.55 3.30 -11.80
N GLY A 227 -1.90 3.36 -12.96
CA GLY A 227 -2.50 2.97 -14.24
C GLY A 227 -3.68 3.86 -14.64
N HIS A 228 -3.60 5.16 -14.33
CA HIS A 228 -4.60 6.13 -14.75
C HIS A 228 -4.35 6.56 -16.20
N LYS A 229 -5.38 6.50 -17.03
CA LYS A 229 -5.29 6.95 -18.43
C LYS A 229 -5.14 8.48 -18.52
N ASN A 230 -5.83 9.22 -17.64
CA ASN A 230 -5.82 10.68 -17.60
C ASN A 230 -5.10 11.16 -16.34
N ILE A 231 -4.16 12.10 -16.50
CA ILE A 231 -3.41 12.71 -15.40
C ILE A 231 -4.32 13.46 -14.42
N ALA A 232 -5.44 14.03 -14.90
CA ALA A 232 -6.42 14.69 -14.05
C ALA A 232 -6.95 13.80 -12.91
N ASN A 233 -7.03 12.48 -13.15
CA ASN A 233 -7.43 11.51 -12.13
C ASN A 233 -6.36 11.32 -11.03
N THR A 234 -5.12 11.73 -11.31
CA THR A 234 -4.02 11.67 -10.33
C THR A 234 -3.81 13.03 -9.67
N ALA A 235 -4.06 14.13 -10.39
CA ALA A 235 -3.90 15.47 -9.87
C ALA A 235 -4.80 15.78 -8.65
N ILE A 236 -5.88 15.02 -8.46
CA ILE A 236 -6.72 15.13 -7.28
C ILE A 236 -5.97 14.85 -5.98
N TYR A 237 -4.93 14.01 -6.00
CA TYR A 237 -4.12 13.68 -4.81
C TYR A 237 -3.21 14.83 -4.37
N LEU A 238 -2.87 15.78 -5.26
CA LEU A 238 -2.06 16.95 -4.91
C LEU A 238 -2.68 17.81 -3.80
N LYS A 239 -4.00 17.76 -3.64
CA LYS A 239 -4.69 18.47 -2.54
C LYS A 239 -4.44 17.87 -1.17
N TYR A 240 -3.98 16.63 -1.13
CA TYR A 240 -3.78 15.83 0.09
C TYR A 240 -2.31 15.57 0.36
N ALA A 241 -1.46 15.75 -0.65
CA ALA A 241 -0.03 15.78 -0.46
C ALA A 241 0.29 17.00 0.41
N SER A 242 0.74 16.75 1.63
CA SER A 242 1.01 17.80 2.59
C SER A 242 2.17 18.67 2.11
N SER A 243 2.17 19.90 2.61
CA SER A 243 3.11 20.97 2.34
C SER A 243 4.58 20.68 2.72
N LYS A 244 4.96 19.46 3.06
CA LYS A 244 6.39 19.09 3.22
C LYS A 244 7.24 19.46 1.99
N PHE A 245 6.60 19.59 0.83
CA PHE A 245 7.24 20.14 -0.37
C PHE A 245 7.44 21.66 -0.27
N PHE A 246 6.55 22.38 0.42
CA PHE A 246 6.67 23.83 0.61
C PHE A 246 7.64 24.18 1.72
N GLU A 247 7.82 23.37 2.75
CA GLU A 247 8.75 23.62 3.85
C GLU A 247 10.22 23.58 3.38
N LYS A 248 10.55 22.75 2.38
CA LYS A 248 11.90 22.70 1.79
C LYS A 248 12.21 23.81 0.80
N THR A 249 11.23 24.63 0.41
CA THR A 249 11.41 25.71 -0.57
C THR A 249 11.53 27.09 0.11
N VAL A 250 11.45 27.16 1.44
CA VAL A 250 11.47 28.41 2.22
C VAL A 250 12.74 28.52 3.09
N GLU A 251 13.62 27.53 3.04
CA GLU A 251 15.03 27.61 3.53
C GLU A 251 15.98 27.91 2.37
#